data_61a0b85803914a69817726245e2088ce
#
_entry.id   61a0b85803914a69817726245e2088ce
#
_cell.length_a   1.000
_cell.length_b   1.000
_cell.length_c   1.000
_cell.angle_alpha   90.00
_cell.angle_beta   90.00
_cell.angle_gamma   90.00
#
_symmetry.space_group_name_H-M   'P 1'
#
loop_
_entity.id
_entity.type
_entity.pdbx_description
1 polymer ?
#
loop_
_entity_poly.entity_id
_entity_poly.type
_entity_poly.pdbx_seq_one_letter_code
_entity_poly.pdbx_strand_id
1 'polypeptide(L)'
;MLNLDLVKTAKQRINGVAVNTPFSHASLLSEISEAEVFIKKENLQITGAFKLRGAFNKIASLSDEQRSKGIIAASAGNHAQGVAFGAKHFQINAVIVMPESTPITKINGVSSYGAEVVLAGSNYDEAYAYAIEYANKNKLEFIHPFEDEEVIAGQGTIALEMLEAHSDLDVIVVPMGGGGLISGVAIAAKQINPKIKIIGVSASGAPALKNSFEQKKAVHTSSVRTIADGIAVRDTSKITLEYMLSHVDEVVDVDDEEIANSILYLLEKQKLVVEGAGSVGVAALLHHKIQGLKGKKVGVVLSGGNIDVTMLSVIIEKGLLKSGRKMKLTVTLIDKPGSLMKLTGLLQELYANIVHIAYDRTSTSLDYGDANVTIDLETKGEKHQEEIRAVLLEHGYLSSEVK
;
A
#
# COMPACT_ATOMS: atom_id res chain seq x y z
N MET A 1 4.71 4.27 -29.62
CA MET A 1 4.34 2.98 -28.99
C MET A 1 5.42 2.57 -28.00
N LEU A 2 5.07 2.33 -26.78
CA LEU A 2 5.99 1.98 -25.70
C LEU A 2 6.81 0.71 -26.02
N ASN A 3 8.12 0.78 -25.80
CA ASN A 3 9.07 -0.32 -26.05
C ASN A 3 10.29 -0.19 -25.11
N LEU A 4 11.21 -1.16 -25.19
CA LEU A 4 12.42 -1.21 -24.36
C LEU A 4 13.33 0.02 -24.56
N ASP A 5 13.42 0.56 -25.76
CA ASP A 5 14.29 1.70 -26.04
C ASP A 5 13.76 2.98 -25.36
N LEU A 6 12.43 3.16 -25.31
CA LEU A 6 11.81 4.25 -24.55
C LEU A 6 12.10 4.09 -23.05
N VAL A 7 12.04 2.86 -22.50
CA VAL A 7 12.38 2.58 -21.09
C VAL A 7 13.87 2.84 -20.82
N LYS A 8 14.77 2.50 -21.73
CA LYS A 8 16.20 2.82 -21.62
C LYS A 8 16.45 4.34 -21.66
N THR A 9 15.73 5.05 -22.51
CA THR A 9 15.78 6.52 -22.56
C THR A 9 15.27 7.11 -21.25
N ALA A 10 14.18 6.59 -20.71
CA ALA A 10 13.68 6.99 -19.40
C ALA A 10 14.72 6.75 -18.29
N LYS A 11 15.43 5.60 -18.31
CA LYS A 11 16.52 5.32 -17.37
C LYS A 11 17.63 6.37 -17.44
N GLN A 12 17.98 6.83 -18.65
CA GLN A 12 18.98 7.88 -18.82
C GLN A 12 18.49 9.22 -18.23
N ARG A 13 17.21 9.59 -18.48
CA ARG A 13 16.63 10.85 -17.98
C ARG A 13 16.51 10.91 -16.46
N ILE A 14 16.20 9.79 -15.79
CA ILE A 14 16.08 9.74 -14.33
C ILE A 14 17.39 9.46 -13.62
N ASN A 15 18.48 9.23 -14.36
CA ASN A 15 19.80 8.94 -13.77
C ASN A 15 20.30 10.11 -12.91
N GLY A 16 20.82 9.80 -11.73
CA GLY A 16 21.27 10.80 -10.76
C GLY A 16 20.13 11.48 -9.98
N VAL A 17 18.87 11.16 -10.29
CA VAL A 17 17.69 11.68 -9.59
C VAL A 17 16.93 10.57 -8.90
N ALA A 18 16.41 9.59 -9.64
CA ALA A 18 15.78 8.44 -9.01
C ALA A 18 16.83 7.51 -8.38
N VAL A 19 16.58 7.07 -7.16
CA VAL A 19 17.45 6.09 -6.49
C VAL A 19 17.29 4.73 -7.15
N ASN A 20 18.41 4.06 -7.44
CA ASN A 20 18.39 2.61 -7.69
C ASN A 20 18.13 1.92 -6.36
N THR A 21 16.85 1.69 -6.05
CA THR A 21 16.40 1.16 -4.77
C THR A 21 16.90 -0.27 -4.54
N PRO A 22 17.14 -0.66 -3.29
CA PRO A 22 17.63 -2.02 -3.02
C PRO A 22 16.73 -3.10 -3.60
N PHE A 23 17.35 -4.12 -4.18
CA PHE A 23 16.72 -5.35 -4.61
C PHE A 23 17.42 -6.50 -3.90
N SER A 24 16.82 -7.03 -2.83
CA SER A 24 17.50 -7.92 -1.89
C SER A 24 16.67 -9.14 -1.52
N HIS A 25 17.36 -10.23 -1.23
CA HIS A 25 16.78 -11.51 -0.81
C HIS A 25 15.96 -11.38 0.47
N ALA A 26 14.80 -12.08 0.52
CA ALA A 26 13.87 -12.12 1.64
C ALA A 26 13.74 -13.56 2.16
N SER A 27 14.67 -13.99 3.02
CA SER A 27 14.83 -15.38 3.43
C SER A 27 13.55 -16.03 3.97
N LEU A 28 12.86 -15.37 4.92
CA LEU A 28 11.64 -15.92 5.51
C LEU A 28 10.49 -15.98 4.48
N LEU A 29 10.38 -15.00 3.58
CA LEU A 29 9.38 -15.04 2.53
C LEU A 29 9.69 -16.13 1.50
N SER A 30 10.98 -16.39 1.26
CA SER A 30 11.45 -17.48 0.40
C SER A 30 11.07 -18.85 0.99
N GLU A 31 11.25 -19.05 2.29
CA GLU A 31 10.82 -20.28 2.98
C GLU A 31 9.30 -20.50 2.89
N ILE A 32 8.50 -19.45 3.18
CA ILE A 32 7.04 -19.51 3.13
C ILE A 32 6.52 -19.85 1.73
N SER A 33 7.10 -19.25 0.70
CA SER A 33 6.65 -19.43 -0.70
C SER A 33 7.32 -20.60 -1.43
N GLU A 34 8.26 -21.32 -0.78
CA GLU A 34 9.12 -22.35 -1.40
C GLU A 34 9.85 -21.88 -2.67
N ALA A 35 10.20 -20.57 -2.72
CA ALA A 35 10.81 -19.90 -3.87
C ALA A 35 12.02 -19.07 -3.42
N GLU A 36 12.90 -18.67 -4.33
CA GLU A 36 13.96 -17.70 -4.03
C GLU A 36 13.44 -16.28 -4.27
N VAL A 37 12.99 -15.59 -3.20
CA VAL A 37 12.31 -14.30 -3.30
C VAL A 37 13.24 -13.12 -3.06
N PHE A 38 13.22 -12.16 -3.98
CA PHE A 38 13.88 -10.87 -3.88
C PHE A 38 12.84 -9.75 -3.89
N ILE A 39 13.08 -8.72 -3.07
CA ILE A 39 12.16 -7.58 -2.91
C ILE A 39 12.82 -6.31 -3.47
N LYS A 40 12.17 -5.68 -4.45
CA LYS A 40 12.52 -4.35 -4.99
C LYS A 40 11.82 -3.27 -4.17
N LYS A 41 12.59 -2.48 -3.42
CA LYS A 41 12.11 -1.62 -2.33
C LYS A 41 11.81 -0.19 -2.80
N GLU A 42 10.83 0.01 -3.69
CA GLU A 42 10.42 1.35 -4.14
C GLU A 42 9.78 2.22 -3.05
N ASN A 43 9.41 1.62 -1.90
CA ASN A 43 9.07 2.37 -0.69
C ASN A 43 10.24 3.19 -0.12
N LEU A 44 11.48 2.92 -0.55
CA LEU A 44 12.68 3.68 -0.19
C LEU A 44 13.09 4.71 -1.24
N GLN A 45 12.26 4.98 -2.23
CA GLN A 45 12.48 6.05 -3.20
C GLN A 45 12.37 7.43 -2.52
N ILE A 46 12.96 8.47 -3.10
CA ILE A 46 13.01 9.84 -2.53
C ILE A 46 11.63 10.34 -2.08
N THR A 47 10.59 10.10 -2.88
CA THR A 47 9.21 10.47 -2.53
C THR A 47 8.44 9.34 -1.84
N GLY A 48 9.13 8.30 -1.36
CA GLY A 48 8.53 7.15 -0.70
C GLY A 48 7.76 6.20 -1.63
N ALA A 49 7.81 6.37 -2.97
CA ALA A 49 7.12 5.51 -3.91
C ALA A 49 7.70 5.60 -5.34
N PHE A 50 7.46 4.56 -6.14
CA PHE A 50 7.90 4.42 -7.53
C PHE A 50 7.45 5.54 -8.47
N LYS A 51 6.36 6.22 -8.14
CA LYS A 51 5.69 7.24 -8.99
C LYS A 51 6.63 8.37 -9.43
N LEU A 52 7.65 8.68 -8.64
CA LEU A 52 8.70 9.62 -8.98
C LEU A 52 9.33 9.31 -10.34
N ARG A 53 9.61 8.04 -10.65
CA ARG A 53 10.28 7.61 -11.88
C ARG A 53 9.52 8.05 -13.13
N GLY A 54 8.22 7.72 -13.20
CA GLY A 54 7.38 8.07 -14.34
C GLY A 54 7.07 9.56 -14.41
N ALA A 55 6.73 10.19 -13.29
CA ALA A 55 6.44 11.62 -13.24
C ALA A 55 7.67 12.45 -13.68
N PHE A 56 8.85 12.13 -13.13
CA PHE A 56 10.09 12.81 -13.50
C PHE A 56 10.45 12.58 -14.96
N ASN A 57 10.37 11.35 -15.48
CA ASN A 57 10.66 11.05 -16.88
C ASN A 57 9.75 11.84 -17.83
N LYS A 58 8.44 11.91 -17.53
CA LYS A 58 7.49 12.72 -18.32
C LYS A 58 7.88 14.19 -18.31
N ILE A 59 8.15 14.77 -17.15
CA ILE A 59 8.54 16.19 -17.06
C ILE A 59 9.86 16.44 -17.79
N ALA A 60 10.83 15.54 -17.69
CA ALA A 60 12.11 15.60 -18.39
C ALA A 60 11.94 15.51 -19.93
N SER A 61 10.91 14.84 -20.42
CA SER A 61 10.64 14.70 -21.86
C SER A 61 9.95 15.92 -22.48
N LEU A 62 9.40 16.83 -21.68
CA LEU A 62 8.73 18.03 -22.17
C LEU A 62 9.72 18.99 -22.84
N SER A 63 9.29 19.67 -23.90
CA SER A 63 10.04 20.75 -24.50
C SER A 63 10.11 21.98 -23.56
N ASP A 64 11.08 22.87 -23.80
CA ASP A 64 11.19 24.09 -23.02
C ASP A 64 9.93 24.98 -23.12
N GLU A 65 9.27 24.98 -24.28
CA GLU A 65 8.00 25.64 -24.47
C GLU A 65 6.90 25.03 -23.57
N GLN A 66 6.79 23.71 -23.51
CA GLN A 66 5.81 23.04 -22.65
C GLN A 66 6.11 23.32 -21.17
N ARG A 67 7.38 23.23 -20.76
CA ARG A 67 7.80 23.52 -19.38
C ARG A 67 7.49 24.95 -18.97
N SER A 68 7.70 25.94 -19.89
CA SER A 68 7.45 27.35 -19.58
C SER A 68 5.97 27.66 -19.29
N LYS A 69 5.04 26.82 -19.77
CA LYS A 69 3.60 26.97 -19.50
C LYS A 69 3.23 26.47 -18.11
N GLY A 70 4.04 25.59 -17.50
CA GLY A 70 3.74 24.93 -16.25
C GLY A 70 3.02 23.60 -16.43
N ILE A 71 2.89 22.86 -15.35
CA ILE A 71 2.30 21.51 -15.33
C ILE A 71 1.18 21.40 -14.31
N ILE A 72 0.28 20.44 -14.51
CA ILE A 72 -0.82 20.14 -13.59
C ILE A 72 -1.03 18.62 -13.47
N ALA A 73 -1.44 18.18 -12.30
CA ALA A 73 -1.87 16.80 -12.07
C ALA A 73 -3.04 16.72 -11.09
N ALA A 74 -3.85 15.69 -11.21
CA ALA A 74 -4.89 15.33 -10.23
C ALA A 74 -4.43 14.12 -9.42
N SER A 75 -4.11 14.32 -8.15
CA SER A 75 -3.74 13.24 -7.24
C SER A 75 -3.56 13.76 -5.82
N ALA A 76 -4.00 13.01 -4.82
CA ALA A 76 -3.73 13.27 -3.41
C ALA A 76 -2.65 12.35 -2.81
N GLY A 77 -1.94 11.57 -3.63
CA GLY A 77 -0.99 10.55 -3.17
C GLY A 77 0.38 10.61 -3.84
N ASN A 78 0.94 9.44 -4.10
CA ASN A 78 2.30 9.26 -4.61
C ASN A 78 2.60 9.97 -5.94
N HIS A 79 1.61 10.05 -6.83
CA HIS A 79 1.78 10.74 -8.11
C HIS A 79 1.94 12.26 -7.91
N ALA A 80 1.13 12.84 -7.03
CA ALA A 80 1.22 14.26 -6.68
C ALA A 80 2.63 14.63 -6.17
N GLN A 81 3.19 13.83 -5.28
CA GLN A 81 4.54 14.04 -4.76
C GLN A 81 5.61 13.88 -5.86
N GLY A 82 5.46 12.88 -6.73
CA GLY A 82 6.37 12.70 -7.87
C GLY A 82 6.37 13.86 -8.85
N VAL A 83 5.18 14.40 -9.17
CA VAL A 83 5.02 15.58 -10.05
C VAL A 83 5.60 16.84 -9.38
N ALA A 84 5.25 17.09 -8.11
CA ALA A 84 5.75 18.25 -7.36
C ALA A 84 7.29 18.23 -7.20
N PHE A 85 7.87 17.06 -6.92
CA PHE A 85 9.32 16.88 -6.88
C PHE A 85 9.98 17.16 -8.23
N GLY A 86 9.43 16.60 -9.33
CA GLY A 86 9.94 16.85 -10.67
C GLY A 86 9.86 18.33 -11.07
N ALA A 87 8.73 18.98 -10.77
CA ALA A 87 8.53 20.40 -11.00
C ALA A 87 9.58 21.27 -10.28
N LYS A 88 9.82 20.95 -8.99
CA LYS A 88 10.86 21.64 -8.21
C LYS A 88 12.24 21.48 -8.83
N HIS A 89 12.58 20.28 -9.29
CA HIS A 89 13.88 20.00 -9.92
C HIS A 89 14.10 20.84 -11.19
N PHE A 90 13.09 20.94 -12.04
CA PHE A 90 13.15 21.71 -13.30
C PHE A 90 12.75 23.18 -13.14
N GLN A 91 12.44 23.65 -11.93
CA GLN A 91 11.98 25.00 -11.62
C GLN A 91 10.72 25.39 -12.43
N ILE A 92 9.77 24.46 -12.56
CA ILE A 92 8.51 24.62 -13.28
C ILE A 92 7.39 24.88 -12.28
N ASN A 93 6.46 25.79 -12.63
CA ASN A 93 5.23 25.95 -11.86
C ASN A 93 4.37 24.70 -11.98
N ALA A 94 3.96 24.15 -10.83
CA ALA A 94 3.10 22.97 -10.77
C ALA A 94 1.84 23.25 -9.96
N VAL A 95 0.71 22.83 -10.49
CA VAL A 95 -0.59 22.82 -9.81
C VAL A 95 -0.98 21.38 -9.53
N ILE A 96 -1.33 21.07 -8.29
CA ILE A 96 -1.81 19.75 -7.90
C ILE A 96 -3.24 19.87 -7.39
N VAL A 97 -4.17 19.25 -8.10
CA VAL A 97 -5.58 19.25 -7.73
C VAL A 97 -5.87 18.03 -6.87
N MET A 98 -6.51 18.26 -5.73
CA MET A 98 -6.88 17.23 -4.75
C MET A 98 -8.35 17.38 -4.35
N PRO A 99 -9.03 16.28 -3.95
CA PRO A 99 -10.35 16.39 -3.33
C PRO A 99 -10.34 17.27 -2.07
N GLU A 100 -11.45 17.96 -1.79
CA GLU A 100 -11.59 18.82 -0.61
C GLU A 100 -11.39 18.08 0.72
N SER A 101 -11.70 16.79 0.75
CA SER A 101 -11.53 15.91 1.92
C SER A 101 -10.10 15.43 2.15
N THR A 102 -9.11 15.88 1.36
CA THR A 102 -7.73 15.41 1.45
C THR A 102 -7.10 15.77 2.80
N PRO A 103 -6.50 14.81 3.53
CA PRO A 103 -5.82 15.07 4.79
C PRO A 103 -4.69 16.08 4.68
N ILE A 104 -4.55 16.94 5.70
CA ILE A 104 -3.55 18.02 5.72
C ILE A 104 -2.11 17.49 5.57
N THR A 105 -1.82 16.29 6.04
CA THR A 105 -0.51 15.66 5.90
C THR A 105 -0.13 15.42 4.45
N LYS A 106 -1.10 15.02 3.61
CA LYS A 106 -0.90 14.82 2.16
C LYS A 106 -0.73 16.17 1.45
N ILE A 107 -1.50 17.18 1.81
CA ILE A 107 -1.38 18.55 1.28
C ILE A 107 0.02 19.11 1.58
N ASN A 108 0.44 19.06 2.85
CA ASN A 108 1.74 19.55 3.28
C ASN A 108 2.91 18.81 2.60
N GLY A 109 2.78 17.49 2.40
CA GLY A 109 3.77 16.69 1.69
C GLY A 109 4.05 17.20 0.26
N VAL A 110 3.01 17.61 -0.45
CA VAL A 110 3.12 18.16 -1.82
C VAL A 110 3.60 19.62 -1.80
N SER A 111 3.02 20.44 -0.92
CA SER A 111 3.38 21.86 -0.79
C SER A 111 4.85 22.06 -0.38
N SER A 112 5.45 21.11 0.33
CA SER A 112 6.87 21.13 0.72
C SER A 112 7.83 21.13 -0.48
N TYR A 113 7.36 20.66 -1.63
CA TYR A 113 8.10 20.73 -2.90
C TYR A 113 7.87 22.04 -3.66
N GLY A 114 6.99 22.94 -3.17
CA GLY A 114 6.71 24.24 -3.78
C GLY A 114 5.59 24.21 -4.84
N ALA A 115 4.86 23.12 -4.98
CA ALA A 115 3.68 23.05 -5.85
C ALA A 115 2.49 23.78 -5.22
N GLU A 116 1.68 24.45 -6.04
CA GLU A 116 0.39 25.00 -5.67
C GLU A 116 -0.62 23.85 -5.50
N VAL A 117 -1.32 23.79 -4.37
CA VAL A 117 -2.38 22.82 -4.13
C VAL A 117 -3.74 23.49 -4.27
N VAL A 118 -4.56 22.95 -5.17
CA VAL A 118 -5.95 23.38 -5.38
C VAL A 118 -6.87 22.27 -4.88
N LEU A 119 -7.75 22.59 -3.94
CA LEU A 119 -8.77 21.68 -3.45
C LEU A 119 -10.04 21.88 -4.26
N ALA A 120 -10.50 20.79 -4.93
CA ALA A 120 -11.69 20.85 -5.79
C ALA A 120 -12.38 19.48 -5.86
N GLY A 121 -13.70 19.50 -5.70
CA GLY A 121 -14.54 18.31 -5.76
C GLY A 121 -14.51 17.46 -4.50
N SER A 122 -15.51 16.58 -4.37
CA SER A 122 -15.69 15.71 -3.21
C SER A 122 -14.92 14.39 -3.31
N ASN A 123 -14.44 14.02 -4.50
CA ASN A 123 -13.78 12.75 -4.80
C ASN A 123 -12.73 12.92 -5.92
N TYR A 124 -12.02 11.83 -6.22
CA TYR A 124 -10.95 11.85 -7.24
C TYR A 124 -11.46 12.23 -8.64
N ASP A 125 -12.63 11.74 -9.06
CA ASP A 125 -13.11 11.94 -10.43
C ASP A 125 -13.51 13.41 -10.67
N GLU A 126 -14.11 14.05 -9.66
CA GLU A 126 -14.43 15.48 -9.69
C GLU A 126 -13.15 16.34 -9.68
N ALA A 127 -12.17 15.99 -8.85
CA ALA A 127 -10.87 16.65 -8.83
C ALA A 127 -10.14 16.51 -10.18
N TYR A 128 -10.21 15.32 -10.79
CA TYR A 128 -9.64 15.04 -12.11
C TYR A 128 -10.32 15.87 -13.21
N ALA A 129 -11.65 15.91 -13.24
CA ALA A 129 -12.41 16.72 -14.21
C ALA A 129 -12.06 18.20 -14.08
N TYR A 130 -11.99 18.71 -12.85
CA TYR A 130 -11.55 20.08 -12.59
C TYR A 130 -10.11 20.34 -13.10
N ALA A 131 -9.19 19.40 -12.84
CA ALA A 131 -7.80 19.55 -13.29
C ALA A 131 -7.67 19.60 -14.82
N ILE A 132 -8.47 18.81 -15.55
CA ILE A 132 -8.51 18.85 -17.03
C ILE A 132 -9.05 20.19 -17.53
N GLU A 133 -10.13 20.69 -16.94
CA GLU A 133 -10.68 22.01 -17.30
C GLU A 133 -9.67 23.14 -17.02
N TYR A 134 -9.04 23.09 -15.85
CA TYR A 134 -8.02 24.07 -15.44
C TYR A 134 -6.78 24.01 -16.35
N ALA A 135 -6.33 22.80 -16.74
CA ALA A 135 -5.25 22.59 -17.69
C ALA A 135 -5.53 23.27 -19.04
N ASN A 136 -6.73 23.02 -19.60
CA ASN A 136 -7.14 23.57 -20.89
C ASN A 136 -7.23 25.10 -20.85
N LYS A 137 -7.85 25.67 -19.81
CA LYS A 137 -8.01 27.12 -19.63
C LYS A 137 -6.67 27.86 -19.51
N ASN A 138 -5.73 27.27 -18.77
CA ASN A 138 -4.44 27.88 -18.46
C ASN A 138 -3.30 27.39 -19.36
N LYS A 139 -3.58 26.48 -20.30
CA LYS A 139 -2.61 25.86 -21.23
C LYS A 139 -1.47 25.12 -20.53
N LEU A 140 -1.76 24.50 -19.35
CA LEU A 140 -0.80 23.72 -18.60
C LEU A 140 -0.68 22.31 -19.20
N GLU A 141 0.51 21.71 -19.08
CA GLU A 141 0.71 20.32 -19.47
C GLU A 141 0.18 19.39 -18.39
N PHE A 142 -0.77 18.50 -18.72
CA PHE A 142 -1.33 17.56 -17.77
C PHE A 142 -0.43 16.33 -17.63
N ILE A 143 0.01 16.01 -16.42
CA ILE A 143 0.84 14.85 -16.12
C ILE A 143 -0.05 13.72 -15.63
N HIS A 144 -0.40 12.78 -16.55
CA HIS A 144 -1.31 11.67 -16.24
C HIS A 144 -0.63 10.62 -15.34
N PRO A 145 -1.32 10.06 -14.32
CA PRO A 145 -0.72 9.12 -13.35
C PRO A 145 -0.33 7.75 -13.91
N PHE A 146 -0.86 7.31 -15.08
CA PHE A 146 -0.62 5.97 -15.64
C PHE A 146 -0.96 5.78 -17.14
N GLU A 147 -1.59 6.74 -17.85
CA GLU A 147 -1.96 6.57 -19.28
C GLU A 147 -0.96 7.20 -20.27
N ASP A 148 0.09 7.80 -19.78
CA ASP A 148 1.12 8.46 -20.62
C ASP A 148 2.29 7.49 -20.85
N GLU A 149 2.71 7.30 -22.10
CA GLU A 149 3.79 6.38 -22.47
C GLU A 149 5.12 6.74 -21.81
N GLU A 150 5.43 8.03 -21.64
CA GLU A 150 6.65 8.45 -20.93
C GLU A 150 6.55 8.16 -19.44
N VAL A 151 5.35 8.31 -18.82
CA VAL A 151 5.14 7.92 -17.44
C VAL A 151 5.33 6.40 -17.29
N ILE A 152 4.72 5.61 -18.17
CA ILE A 152 4.83 4.15 -18.15
C ILE A 152 6.29 3.70 -18.37
N ALA A 153 7.02 4.34 -19.31
CA ALA A 153 8.43 4.06 -19.56
C ALA A 153 9.30 4.30 -18.33
N GLY A 154 9.06 5.40 -17.60
CA GLY A 154 9.74 5.69 -16.34
C GLY A 154 9.54 4.58 -15.30
N GLN A 155 8.32 4.01 -15.19
CA GLN A 155 8.04 2.89 -14.30
C GLN A 155 8.74 1.59 -14.74
N GLY A 156 8.89 1.38 -16.05
CA GLY A 156 9.62 0.23 -16.61
C GLY A 156 11.09 0.16 -16.22
N THR A 157 11.69 1.27 -15.80
CA THR A 157 13.09 1.30 -15.32
C THR A 157 13.32 0.40 -14.11
N ILE A 158 12.28 0.10 -13.35
CA ILE A 158 12.31 -0.85 -12.22
C ILE A 158 12.73 -2.24 -12.72
N ALA A 159 12.16 -2.72 -13.83
CA ALA A 159 12.51 -4.01 -14.41
C ALA A 159 13.96 -4.04 -14.91
N LEU A 160 14.46 -2.92 -15.47
CA LEU A 160 15.87 -2.85 -15.88
C LEU A 160 16.80 -3.06 -14.69
N GLU A 161 16.54 -2.39 -13.56
CA GLU A 161 17.33 -2.50 -12.34
C GLU A 161 17.25 -3.92 -11.74
N MET A 162 16.07 -4.55 -11.74
CA MET A 162 15.86 -5.91 -11.26
C MET A 162 16.62 -6.93 -12.11
N LEU A 163 16.59 -6.81 -13.44
CA LEU A 163 17.24 -7.74 -14.36
C LEU A 163 18.74 -7.50 -14.50
N GLU A 164 19.22 -6.30 -14.21
CA GLU A 164 20.65 -6.03 -14.07
C GLU A 164 21.23 -6.70 -12.82
N ALA A 165 20.47 -6.74 -11.71
CA ALA A 165 20.86 -7.41 -10.49
C ALA A 165 20.74 -8.94 -10.58
N HIS A 166 19.65 -9.42 -11.17
CA HIS A 166 19.32 -10.85 -11.33
C HIS A 166 18.73 -11.12 -12.71
N SER A 167 19.57 -11.40 -13.71
CA SER A 167 19.18 -11.69 -15.08
C SER A 167 18.41 -13.02 -15.25
N ASP A 168 18.47 -13.87 -14.23
CA ASP A 168 17.90 -15.22 -14.15
C ASP A 168 16.55 -15.27 -13.38
N LEU A 169 15.87 -14.14 -13.23
CA LEU A 169 14.52 -14.12 -12.66
C LEU A 169 13.55 -14.96 -13.52
N ASP A 170 12.78 -15.83 -12.86
CA ASP A 170 11.70 -16.60 -13.49
C ASP A 170 10.36 -15.83 -13.46
N VAL A 171 10.10 -15.07 -12.39
CA VAL A 171 8.82 -14.41 -12.14
C VAL A 171 9.03 -13.00 -11.61
N ILE A 172 8.22 -12.04 -12.04
CA ILE A 172 8.12 -10.72 -11.44
C ILE A 172 6.68 -10.47 -11.01
N VAL A 173 6.48 -10.16 -9.72
CA VAL A 173 5.18 -9.85 -9.11
C VAL A 173 5.06 -8.35 -8.92
N VAL A 174 3.99 -7.76 -9.47
CA VAL A 174 3.83 -6.31 -9.56
C VAL A 174 2.45 -5.87 -9.05
N PRO A 175 2.35 -4.88 -8.16
CA PRO A 175 1.08 -4.25 -7.80
C PRO A 175 0.40 -3.62 -9.00
N MET A 176 -0.93 -3.75 -9.11
CA MET A 176 -1.68 -3.15 -10.20
C MET A 176 -2.94 -2.41 -9.73
N GLY A 177 -3.03 -1.14 -10.14
CA GLY A 177 -4.21 -0.28 -9.99
C GLY A 177 -4.63 0.25 -11.35
N GLY A 178 -4.11 1.40 -11.79
CA GLY A 178 -4.33 1.94 -13.15
C GLY A 178 -3.51 1.28 -14.27
N GLY A 179 -2.67 0.31 -13.96
CA GLY A 179 -1.93 -0.50 -14.94
C GLY A 179 -0.58 0.07 -15.40
N GLY A 180 -0.24 1.33 -15.09
CA GLY A 180 0.99 1.97 -15.61
C GLY A 180 2.30 1.31 -15.11
N LEU A 181 2.36 0.90 -13.84
CA LEU A 181 3.53 0.22 -13.28
C LEU A 181 3.75 -1.14 -13.93
N ILE A 182 2.72 -1.99 -13.91
CA ILE A 182 2.82 -3.35 -14.46
C ILE A 182 3.07 -3.34 -15.97
N SER A 183 2.46 -2.42 -16.72
CA SER A 183 2.72 -2.28 -18.16
C SER A 183 4.17 -1.95 -18.45
N GLY A 184 4.75 -0.96 -17.74
CA GLY A 184 6.15 -0.58 -17.91
C GLY A 184 7.11 -1.72 -17.55
N VAL A 185 6.88 -2.37 -16.41
CA VAL A 185 7.70 -3.52 -15.95
C VAL A 185 7.58 -4.69 -16.92
N ALA A 186 6.35 -5.02 -17.36
CA ALA A 186 6.11 -6.17 -18.25
C ALA A 186 6.76 -5.99 -19.61
N ILE A 187 6.60 -4.82 -20.24
CA ILE A 187 7.22 -4.53 -21.54
C ILE A 187 8.74 -4.61 -21.44
N ALA A 188 9.34 -3.96 -20.46
CA ALA A 188 10.80 -3.99 -20.29
C ALA A 188 11.31 -5.42 -20.04
N ALA A 189 10.67 -6.16 -19.13
CA ALA A 189 11.08 -7.52 -18.80
C ALA A 189 10.91 -8.49 -19.96
N LYS A 190 9.74 -8.49 -20.63
CA LYS A 190 9.46 -9.39 -21.75
C LYS A 190 10.33 -9.14 -22.98
N GLN A 191 10.70 -7.89 -23.24
CA GLN A 191 11.59 -7.58 -24.37
C GLN A 191 13.06 -7.90 -24.07
N ILE A 192 13.46 -8.02 -22.80
CA ILE A 192 14.78 -8.51 -22.41
C ILE A 192 14.79 -10.05 -22.37
N ASN A 193 13.82 -10.64 -21.68
CA ASN A 193 13.66 -12.08 -21.56
C ASN A 193 12.19 -12.48 -21.65
N PRO A 194 11.72 -12.95 -22.83
CA PRO A 194 10.32 -13.34 -23.06
C PRO A 194 9.80 -14.47 -22.16
N LYS A 195 10.71 -15.22 -21.52
CA LYS A 195 10.35 -16.37 -20.65
C LYS A 195 9.94 -15.94 -19.24
N ILE A 196 10.27 -14.72 -18.81
CA ILE A 196 9.91 -14.23 -17.48
C ILE A 196 8.38 -14.15 -17.37
N LYS A 197 7.82 -14.76 -16.33
CA LYS A 197 6.40 -14.67 -16.02
C LYS A 197 6.11 -13.36 -15.26
N ILE A 198 5.16 -12.57 -15.75
CA ILE A 198 4.72 -11.32 -15.13
C ILE A 198 3.36 -11.56 -14.49
N ILE A 199 3.29 -11.34 -13.18
CA ILE A 199 2.07 -11.54 -12.39
C ILE A 199 1.62 -10.23 -11.77
N GLY A 200 0.41 -9.82 -12.11
CA GLY A 200 -0.24 -8.65 -11.51
C GLY A 200 -0.97 -9.00 -10.22
N VAL A 201 -0.89 -8.13 -9.22
CA VAL A 201 -1.67 -8.30 -7.99
C VAL A 201 -2.52 -7.06 -7.75
N SER A 202 -3.85 -7.25 -7.66
CA SER A 202 -4.82 -6.21 -7.31
C SER A 202 -5.37 -6.41 -5.91
N ALA A 203 -6.08 -5.40 -5.39
CA ALA A 203 -6.91 -5.56 -4.21
C ALA A 203 -8.31 -6.04 -4.62
N SER A 204 -8.87 -7.03 -3.92
CA SER A 204 -10.22 -7.55 -4.19
C SER A 204 -11.30 -6.46 -4.08
N GLY A 205 -11.06 -5.45 -3.23
CA GLY A 205 -11.93 -4.27 -3.10
C GLY A 205 -11.81 -3.25 -4.23
N ALA A 206 -10.89 -3.44 -5.21
CA ALA A 206 -10.71 -2.60 -6.40
C ALA A 206 -10.52 -3.46 -7.67
N PRO A 207 -11.54 -4.23 -8.09
CA PRO A 207 -11.38 -5.30 -9.06
C PRO A 207 -11.40 -4.86 -10.54
N ALA A 208 -11.56 -3.55 -10.83
CA ALA A 208 -11.78 -3.07 -12.20
C ALA A 208 -10.76 -3.58 -13.21
N LEU A 209 -9.46 -3.44 -12.91
CA LEU A 209 -8.40 -3.82 -13.85
C LEU A 209 -8.24 -5.35 -13.97
N LYS A 210 -8.43 -6.10 -12.88
CA LYS A 210 -8.45 -7.58 -12.92
C LYS A 210 -9.60 -8.08 -13.80
N ASN A 211 -10.82 -7.58 -13.54
CA ASN A 211 -11.99 -7.95 -14.34
C ASN A 211 -11.81 -7.58 -15.82
N SER A 212 -11.18 -6.43 -16.09
CA SER A 212 -10.89 -6.00 -17.45
C SER A 212 -9.91 -6.92 -18.16
N PHE A 213 -8.87 -7.36 -17.45
CA PHE A 213 -7.88 -8.30 -17.96
C PHE A 213 -8.51 -9.67 -18.28
N GLU A 214 -9.32 -10.21 -17.36
CA GLU A 214 -10.01 -11.49 -17.55
C GLU A 214 -11.03 -11.45 -18.69
N GLN A 215 -11.80 -10.34 -18.80
CA GLN A 215 -12.80 -10.14 -19.85
C GLN A 215 -12.22 -9.62 -21.17
N LYS A 216 -10.91 -9.26 -21.19
CA LYS A 216 -10.22 -8.63 -22.33
C LYS A 216 -10.91 -7.36 -22.84
N LYS A 217 -11.56 -6.65 -21.95
CA LYS A 217 -12.35 -5.44 -22.24
C LYS A 217 -12.31 -4.50 -21.04
N ALA A 218 -12.16 -3.20 -21.29
CA ALA A 218 -12.22 -2.22 -20.23
C ALA A 218 -13.57 -2.25 -19.48
N VAL A 219 -13.50 -2.42 -18.17
CA VAL A 219 -14.65 -2.51 -17.25
C VAL A 219 -14.55 -1.38 -16.24
N HIS A 220 -15.70 -0.81 -15.91
CA HIS A 220 -15.88 0.14 -14.83
C HIS A 220 -16.48 -0.55 -13.60
N THR A 221 -16.10 -0.12 -12.41
CA THR A 221 -16.74 -0.54 -11.16
C THR A 221 -17.37 0.65 -10.46
N SER A 222 -18.62 0.48 -9.98
CA SER A 222 -19.39 1.56 -9.36
C SER A 222 -18.80 2.05 -8.03
N SER A 223 -18.04 1.20 -7.34
CA SER A 223 -17.40 1.54 -6.08
C SER A 223 -16.06 0.81 -5.90
N VAL A 224 -15.18 1.40 -5.12
CA VAL A 224 -13.94 0.77 -4.63
C VAL A 224 -13.87 0.97 -3.12
N ARG A 225 -13.45 -0.09 -2.43
CA ARG A 225 -13.24 -0.05 -0.98
C ARG A 225 -12.08 -0.97 -0.62
N THR A 226 -10.93 -0.38 -0.33
CA THR A 226 -9.73 -1.11 0.09
C THR A 226 -8.79 -0.20 0.87
N ILE A 227 -7.98 -0.78 1.77
CA ILE A 227 -6.89 -0.09 2.44
C ILE A 227 -5.68 0.17 1.53
N ALA A 228 -5.68 -0.40 0.33
CA ALA A 228 -4.66 -0.18 -0.71
C ALA A 228 -5.03 1.02 -1.61
N ASP A 229 -5.11 2.22 -1.04
CA ASP A 229 -5.58 3.45 -1.72
C ASP A 229 -4.79 3.77 -2.99
N GLY A 230 -3.49 3.48 -3.05
CA GLY A 230 -2.64 3.71 -4.23
C GLY A 230 -3.00 2.86 -5.46
N ILE A 231 -3.82 1.81 -5.30
CA ILE A 231 -4.34 0.96 -6.38
C ILE A 231 -5.87 0.93 -6.45
N ALA A 232 -6.56 1.78 -5.69
CA ALA A 232 -8.01 1.89 -5.65
C ALA A 232 -8.56 2.64 -6.89
N VAL A 233 -8.53 2.01 -8.05
CA VAL A 233 -8.93 2.60 -9.34
C VAL A 233 -10.25 1.99 -9.81
N ARG A 234 -11.22 2.87 -10.19
CA ARG A 234 -12.56 2.47 -10.67
C ARG A 234 -12.63 2.20 -12.16
N ASP A 235 -11.88 2.99 -12.92
CA ASP A 235 -11.92 2.97 -14.39
C ASP A 235 -10.64 2.39 -14.96
N THR A 236 -10.80 1.38 -15.81
CA THR A 236 -9.67 0.78 -16.51
C THR A 236 -9.30 1.58 -17.76
N SER A 237 -8.05 1.98 -17.85
CA SER A 237 -7.48 2.56 -19.05
C SER A 237 -7.40 1.53 -20.18
N LYS A 238 -7.85 1.91 -21.38
CA LYS A 238 -7.69 1.09 -22.58
C LYS A 238 -6.21 0.90 -22.95
N ILE A 239 -5.40 1.94 -22.80
CA ILE A 239 -3.97 1.93 -23.13
C ILE A 239 -3.22 0.93 -22.27
N THR A 240 -3.37 1.02 -20.95
CA THR A 240 -2.68 0.09 -20.04
C THR A 240 -3.20 -1.34 -20.16
N LEU A 241 -4.51 -1.50 -20.41
CA LEU A 241 -5.09 -2.83 -20.63
C LEU A 241 -4.52 -3.51 -21.89
N GLU A 242 -4.36 -2.80 -23.01
CA GLU A 242 -3.74 -3.34 -24.23
C GLU A 242 -2.31 -3.81 -23.99
N TYR A 243 -1.51 -3.04 -23.26
CA TYR A 243 -0.15 -3.44 -22.87
C TYR A 243 -0.16 -4.67 -21.96
N MET A 244 -1.08 -4.71 -20.98
CA MET A 244 -1.21 -5.86 -20.09
C MET A 244 -1.63 -7.12 -20.81
N LEU A 245 -2.64 -7.07 -21.69
CA LEU A 245 -3.10 -8.22 -22.49
C LEU A 245 -1.99 -8.82 -23.36
N SER A 246 -1.00 -8.02 -23.73
CA SER A 246 0.11 -8.44 -24.57
C SER A 246 1.33 -8.96 -23.81
N HIS A 247 1.50 -8.59 -22.52
CA HIS A 247 2.77 -8.80 -21.80
C HIS A 247 2.61 -9.36 -20.38
N VAL A 248 1.40 -9.38 -19.81
CA VAL A 248 1.14 -9.93 -18.47
C VAL A 248 0.60 -11.34 -18.60
N ASP A 249 1.14 -12.29 -17.83
CA ASP A 249 0.79 -13.70 -17.95
C ASP A 249 -0.36 -14.10 -17.01
N GLU A 250 -0.46 -13.47 -15.83
CA GLU A 250 -1.44 -13.83 -14.81
C GLU A 250 -1.80 -12.63 -13.95
N VAL A 251 -3.02 -12.62 -13.45
CA VAL A 251 -3.49 -11.62 -12.49
C VAL A 251 -4.18 -12.35 -11.33
N VAL A 252 -3.79 -11.99 -10.09
CA VAL A 252 -4.42 -12.47 -8.86
C VAL A 252 -4.88 -11.29 -8.02
N ASP A 253 -5.68 -11.55 -6.99
CA ASP A 253 -6.11 -10.53 -6.04
C ASP A 253 -5.96 -10.99 -4.58
N VAL A 254 -5.83 -10.00 -3.71
CA VAL A 254 -5.73 -10.15 -2.26
C VAL A 254 -6.77 -9.26 -1.57
N ASP A 255 -7.28 -9.71 -0.44
CA ASP A 255 -8.23 -8.92 0.36
C ASP A 255 -7.51 -7.98 1.37
N ASP A 256 -8.28 -7.11 2.02
CA ASP A 256 -7.74 -6.12 2.95
C ASP A 256 -7.11 -6.75 4.21
N GLU A 257 -7.55 -7.94 4.63
CA GLU A 257 -6.95 -8.66 5.74
C GLU A 257 -5.58 -9.25 5.36
N GLU A 258 -5.47 -9.80 4.17
CA GLU A 258 -4.22 -10.30 3.61
C GLU A 258 -3.22 -9.16 3.39
N ILE A 259 -3.71 -7.99 2.94
CA ILE A 259 -2.91 -6.76 2.80
C ILE A 259 -2.42 -6.27 4.17
N ALA A 260 -3.30 -6.17 5.16
CA ALA A 260 -2.94 -5.75 6.52
C ALA A 260 -1.92 -6.71 7.16
N ASN A 261 -2.10 -8.02 6.98
CA ASN A 261 -1.15 -9.03 7.43
C ASN A 261 0.24 -8.85 6.78
N SER A 262 0.28 -8.57 5.47
CA SER A 262 1.54 -8.34 4.77
C SER A 262 2.26 -7.05 5.19
N ILE A 263 1.51 -5.97 5.49
CA ILE A 263 2.08 -4.72 6.05
C ILE A 263 2.75 -5.02 7.39
N LEU A 264 2.08 -5.75 8.26
CA LEU A 264 2.60 -6.12 9.58
C LEU A 264 3.82 -7.05 9.45
N TYR A 265 3.79 -8.03 8.55
CA TYR A 265 4.92 -8.87 8.21
C TYR A 265 6.13 -8.06 7.76
N LEU A 266 5.95 -7.12 6.83
CA LEU A 266 7.02 -6.26 6.33
C LEU A 266 7.62 -5.38 7.43
N LEU A 267 6.78 -4.82 8.30
CA LEU A 267 7.22 -4.04 9.46
C LEU A 267 8.03 -4.90 10.45
N GLU A 268 7.51 -6.07 10.83
CA GLU A 268 8.13 -6.90 11.85
C GLU A 268 9.33 -7.71 11.36
N LYS A 269 9.27 -8.26 10.15
CA LYS A 269 10.28 -9.21 9.65
C LYS A 269 11.27 -8.57 8.70
N GLN A 270 10.84 -7.58 7.91
CA GLN A 270 11.71 -6.89 6.94
C GLN A 270 12.17 -5.51 7.42
N LYS A 271 11.61 -4.97 8.52
CA LYS A 271 11.88 -3.63 9.07
C LYS A 271 11.58 -2.52 8.05
N LEU A 272 10.54 -2.72 7.25
CA LEU A 272 10.10 -1.81 6.20
C LEU A 272 8.71 -1.27 6.50
N VAL A 273 8.53 0.04 6.34
CA VAL A 273 7.21 0.67 6.30
C VAL A 273 6.75 0.67 4.85
N VAL A 274 5.58 0.05 4.60
CA VAL A 274 5.01 -0.12 3.27
C VAL A 274 3.52 0.19 3.33
N GLU A 275 3.00 0.89 2.32
CA GLU A 275 1.57 1.16 2.18
C GLU A 275 0.80 -0.06 1.64
N GLY A 276 -0.53 -0.05 1.76
CA GLY A 276 -1.37 -1.16 1.30
C GLY A 276 -1.12 -1.53 -0.16
N ALA A 277 -1.07 -0.54 -1.05
CA ALA A 277 -0.77 -0.76 -2.47
C ALA A 277 0.62 -1.36 -2.73
N GLY A 278 1.60 -1.01 -1.90
CA GLY A 278 2.97 -1.52 -2.00
C GLY A 278 3.14 -2.96 -1.52
N SER A 279 2.26 -3.42 -0.65
CA SER A 279 2.39 -4.71 0.04
C SER A 279 1.64 -5.87 -0.63
N VAL A 280 0.75 -5.62 -1.62
CA VAL A 280 -0.11 -6.64 -2.23
C VAL A 280 0.66 -7.81 -2.84
N GLY A 281 1.85 -7.56 -3.44
CA GLY A 281 2.69 -8.61 -4.00
C GLY A 281 3.21 -9.56 -2.93
N VAL A 282 3.60 -9.04 -1.77
CA VAL A 282 4.00 -9.84 -0.60
C VAL A 282 2.79 -10.57 -0.01
N ALA A 283 1.61 -9.92 0.05
CA ALA A 283 0.37 -10.57 0.47
C ALA A 283 0.04 -11.79 -0.39
N ALA A 284 0.18 -11.67 -1.72
CA ALA A 284 -0.07 -12.79 -2.64
C ALA A 284 0.87 -13.98 -2.41
N LEU A 285 2.12 -13.74 -2.00
CA LEU A 285 3.06 -14.81 -1.65
C LEU A 285 2.75 -15.41 -0.28
N LEU A 286 2.53 -14.59 0.76
CA LEU A 286 2.23 -15.04 2.12
C LEU A 286 0.96 -15.91 2.19
N HIS A 287 -0.02 -15.60 1.36
CA HIS A 287 -1.32 -16.29 1.33
C HIS A 287 -1.46 -17.26 0.16
N HIS A 288 -0.33 -17.65 -0.48
CA HIS A 288 -0.28 -18.67 -1.52
C HIS A 288 -1.26 -18.46 -2.69
N LYS A 289 -1.51 -17.19 -3.07
CA LYS A 289 -2.40 -16.85 -4.21
C LYS A 289 -1.78 -17.18 -5.57
N ILE A 290 -0.46 -17.31 -5.64
CA ILE A 290 0.28 -17.59 -6.87
C ILE A 290 0.76 -19.03 -6.82
N GLN A 291 0.41 -19.80 -7.86
CA GLN A 291 0.78 -21.21 -7.95
C GLN A 291 2.05 -21.42 -8.78
N GLY A 292 2.76 -22.53 -8.53
CA GLY A 292 3.91 -22.96 -9.34
C GLY A 292 5.19 -22.14 -9.09
N LEU A 293 5.35 -21.56 -7.91
CA LEU A 293 6.55 -20.78 -7.53
C LEU A 293 7.69 -21.64 -6.97
N LYS A 294 7.43 -22.88 -6.60
CA LYS A 294 8.42 -23.76 -5.97
C LYS A 294 9.70 -23.86 -6.79
N GLY A 295 10.82 -23.50 -6.15
CA GLY A 295 12.16 -23.51 -6.78
C GLY A 295 12.38 -22.41 -7.82
N LYS A 296 11.46 -21.43 -7.96
CA LYS A 296 11.57 -20.30 -8.88
C LYS A 296 12.27 -19.12 -8.22
N LYS A 297 12.95 -18.32 -9.04
CA LYS A 297 13.53 -17.05 -8.64
C LYS A 297 12.51 -15.94 -8.90
N VAL A 298 12.01 -15.31 -7.83
CA VAL A 298 10.87 -14.40 -7.84
C VAL A 298 11.29 -13.01 -7.41
N GLY A 299 11.05 -12.00 -8.24
CA GLY A 299 11.18 -10.59 -7.88
C GLY A 299 9.82 -10.00 -7.51
N VAL A 300 9.71 -9.33 -6.37
CA VAL A 300 8.49 -8.65 -5.91
C VAL A 300 8.73 -7.16 -5.80
N VAL A 301 7.84 -6.34 -6.37
CA VAL A 301 7.93 -4.88 -6.27
C VAL A 301 7.13 -4.37 -5.07
N LEU A 302 7.79 -3.77 -4.06
CA LEU A 302 7.15 -2.95 -3.03
C LEU A 302 7.00 -1.53 -3.56
N SER A 303 5.83 -1.18 -4.06
CA SER A 303 5.66 0.01 -4.89
C SER A 303 5.68 1.34 -4.14
N GLY A 304 5.41 1.37 -2.82
CA GLY A 304 5.43 2.58 -2.01
C GLY A 304 5.31 2.32 -0.52
N GLY A 305 5.63 3.36 0.28
CA GLY A 305 5.61 3.33 1.74
C GLY A 305 4.84 4.48 2.40
N ASN A 306 4.11 5.28 1.63
CA ASN A 306 3.42 6.48 2.12
C ASN A 306 2.07 6.14 2.80
N ILE A 307 2.12 5.19 3.75
CA ILE A 307 0.97 4.81 4.56
C ILE A 307 0.62 5.91 5.56
N ASP A 308 -0.68 6.13 5.78
CA ASP A 308 -1.15 6.99 6.86
C ASP A 308 -0.85 6.35 8.22
N VAL A 309 -0.26 7.13 9.13
CA VAL A 309 0.13 6.66 10.47
C VAL A 309 -1.09 6.20 11.27
N THR A 310 -2.24 6.83 11.08
CA THR A 310 -3.50 6.43 11.74
C THR A 310 -3.94 5.05 11.25
N MET A 311 -3.87 4.81 9.92
CA MET A 311 -4.16 3.48 9.36
C MET A 311 -3.17 2.42 9.83
N LEU A 312 -1.88 2.75 9.88
CA LEU A 312 -0.84 1.85 10.39
C LEU A 312 -1.11 1.46 11.86
N SER A 313 -1.52 2.41 12.69
CA SER A 313 -1.92 2.15 14.08
C SER A 313 -3.07 1.14 14.16
N VAL A 314 -4.11 1.30 13.34
CA VAL A 314 -5.25 0.36 13.29
C VAL A 314 -4.80 -1.04 12.83
N ILE A 315 -3.91 -1.12 11.83
CA ILE A 315 -3.38 -2.41 11.35
C ILE A 315 -2.58 -3.11 12.46
N ILE A 316 -1.72 -2.36 13.16
CA ILE A 316 -0.92 -2.91 14.28
C ILE A 316 -1.85 -3.43 15.38
N GLU A 317 -2.80 -2.62 15.83
CA GLU A 317 -3.74 -3.02 16.90
C GLU A 317 -4.52 -4.29 16.55
N LYS A 318 -5.12 -4.32 15.35
CA LYS A 318 -5.85 -5.51 14.87
C LYS A 318 -4.94 -6.73 14.74
N GLY A 319 -3.71 -6.54 14.26
CA GLY A 319 -2.74 -7.63 14.13
C GLY A 319 -2.31 -8.20 15.48
N LEU A 320 -2.11 -7.35 16.49
CA LEU A 320 -1.80 -7.79 17.85
C LEU A 320 -2.95 -8.58 18.47
N LEU A 321 -4.19 -8.15 18.28
CA LEU A 321 -5.37 -8.88 18.73
C LEU A 321 -5.48 -10.26 18.05
N LYS A 322 -5.38 -10.32 16.72
CA LYS A 322 -5.49 -11.56 15.93
C LYS A 322 -4.37 -12.55 16.20
N SER A 323 -3.17 -12.09 16.53
CA SER A 323 -2.03 -12.94 16.86
C SER A 323 -2.01 -13.38 18.34
N GLY A 324 -3.05 -13.06 19.10
CA GLY A 324 -3.12 -13.36 20.52
C GLY A 324 -2.09 -12.61 21.39
N ARG A 325 -1.44 -11.57 20.85
CA ARG A 325 -0.47 -10.76 21.62
C ARG A 325 -1.12 -9.63 22.41
N LYS A 326 -2.37 -9.34 22.11
CA LYS A 326 -3.22 -8.40 22.85
C LYS A 326 -4.59 -9.02 23.08
N MET A 327 -5.17 -8.79 24.25
CA MET A 327 -6.48 -9.28 24.64
C MET A 327 -7.26 -8.14 25.26
N LYS A 328 -8.53 -8.02 24.90
CA LYS A 328 -9.45 -7.07 25.54
C LYS A 328 -10.60 -7.82 26.16
N LEU A 329 -10.80 -7.68 27.47
CA LEU A 329 -11.85 -8.34 28.20
C LEU A 329 -12.56 -7.38 29.14
N THR A 330 -13.82 -7.67 29.45
CA THR A 330 -14.59 -7.01 30.48
C THR A 330 -14.89 -8.01 31.59
N VAL A 331 -14.58 -7.65 32.81
CA VAL A 331 -14.82 -8.46 34.03
C VAL A 331 -15.81 -7.72 34.93
N THR A 332 -16.88 -8.38 35.31
CA THR A 332 -17.79 -7.84 36.34
C THR A 332 -17.30 -8.22 37.73
N LEU A 333 -17.23 -7.24 38.62
CA LEU A 333 -16.81 -7.44 40.00
C LEU A 333 -17.67 -6.62 40.96
N ILE A 334 -17.72 -7.05 42.24
CA ILE A 334 -18.42 -6.34 43.27
C ILE A 334 -17.69 -5.01 43.53
N ASP A 335 -18.42 -3.89 43.49
CA ASP A 335 -17.89 -2.52 43.73
C ASP A 335 -17.63 -2.27 45.21
N LYS A 336 -16.48 -2.73 45.68
CA LYS A 336 -15.99 -2.52 47.05
C LYS A 336 -14.48 -2.37 47.09
N PRO A 337 -13.95 -1.72 48.16
CA PRO A 337 -12.50 -1.58 48.35
C PRO A 337 -11.78 -2.92 48.27
N GLY A 338 -10.69 -3.01 47.49
CA GLY A 338 -9.87 -4.18 47.29
C GLY A 338 -10.29 -5.14 46.15
N SER A 339 -11.48 -4.99 45.57
CA SER A 339 -11.90 -5.85 44.45
C SER A 339 -11.01 -5.74 43.23
N LEU A 340 -10.67 -4.52 42.81
CA LEU A 340 -9.74 -4.28 41.71
C LEU A 340 -8.32 -4.79 42.03
N MET A 341 -7.85 -4.63 43.26
CA MET A 341 -6.54 -5.14 43.68
C MET A 341 -6.45 -6.65 43.56
N LYS A 342 -7.51 -7.38 43.91
CA LYS A 342 -7.55 -8.85 43.75
C LYS A 342 -7.49 -9.25 42.30
N LEU A 343 -8.27 -8.63 41.41
CA LEU A 343 -8.26 -8.90 39.99
C LEU A 343 -6.87 -8.62 39.38
N THR A 344 -6.28 -7.46 39.67
CA THR A 344 -4.96 -7.12 39.14
C THR A 344 -3.84 -8.00 39.72
N GLY A 345 -3.99 -8.50 40.94
CA GLY A 345 -3.07 -9.50 41.55
C GLY A 345 -3.04 -10.80 40.78
N LEU A 346 -4.21 -11.35 40.39
CA LEU A 346 -4.26 -12.54 39.54
C LEU A 346 -3.60 -12.31 38.18
N LEU A 347 -3.85 -11.17 37.54
CA LEU A 347 -3.22 -10.85 36.26
C LEU A 347 -1.70 -10.71 36.39
N GLN A 348 -1.21 -10.17 37.52
CA GLN A 348 0.22 -10.11 37.82
C GLN A 348 0.85 -11.48 37.94
N GLU A 349 0.21 -12.43 38.64
CA GLU A 349 0.69 -13.82 38.79
C GLU A 349 0.80 -14.54 37.46
N LEU A 350 -0.08 -14.19 36.53
CA LEU A 350 -0.09 -14.71 35.14
C LEU A 350 0.87 -13.96 34.20
N TYR A 351 1.61 -12.96 34.69
CA TYR A 351 2.49 -12.13 33.85
C TYR A 351 1.75 -11.41 32.69
N ALA A 352 0.48 -11.10 32.88
CA ALA A 352 -0.30 -10.31 31.93
C ALA A 352 -0.08 -8.81 32.20
N ASN A 353 0.52 -8.09 31.25
CA ASN A 353 0.75 -6.65 31.39
C ASN A 353 -0.52 -5.88 31.05
N ILE A 354 -0.97 -5.00 31.97
CA ILE A 354 -2.15 -4.15 31.77
C ILE A 354 -1.74 -2.88 31.01
N VAL A 355 -2.31 -2.69 29.82
CA VAL A 355 -2.07 -1.52 28.96
C VAL A 355 -3.09 -0.41 29.22
N HIS A 356 -4.35 -0.81 29.40
CA HIS A 356 -5.45 0.10 29.68
C HIS A 356 -6.44 -0.56 30.62
N ILE A 357 -7.06 0.25 31.48
CA ILE A 357 -8.12 -0.17 32.37
C ILE A 357 -9.20 0.91 32.42
N ALA A 358 -10.45 0.51 32.24
CA ALA A 358 -11.61 1.37 32.40
C ALA A 358 -12.54 0.76 33.44
N TYR A 359 -13.04 1.58 34.36
CA TYR A 359 -13.91 1.18 35.46
C TYR A 359 -15.27 1.84 35.27
N ASP A 360 -16.34 1.06 35.10
CA ASP A 360 -17.69 1.56 34.89
C ASP A 360 -18.65 0.95 35.92
N ARG A 361 -19.31 1.82 36.69
CA ARG A 361 -20.34 1.49 37.68
C ARG A 361 -21.72 2.02 37.30
N THR A 362 -21.85 2.60 36.11
CA THR A 362 -23.03 3.37 35.72
C THR A 362 -23.83 2.72 34.60
N SER A 363 -23.31 1.67 34.01
CA SER A 363 -24.01 0.93 32.94
C SER A 363 -25.35 0.38 33.46
N THR A 364 -26.40 0.60 32.70
CA THR A 364 -27.77 0.15 33.03
C THR A 364 -27.96 -1.37 32.99
N SER A 365 -26.97 -2.09 32.47
CA SER A 365 -26.94 -3.57 32.44
C SER A 365 -26.31 -4.19 33.70
N LEU A 366 -25.80 -3.39 34.62
CA LEU A 366 -25.18 -3.85 35.88
C LEU A 366 -26.22 -3.91 37.00
N ASP A 367 -26.07 -4.93 37.85
CA ASP A 367 -26.77 -4.94 39.15
C ASP A 367 -26.23 -3.88 40.09
N TYR A 368 -27.07 -3.39 40.99
CA TYR A 368 -26.64 -2.41 42.01
C TYR A 368 -25.58 -3.02 42.95
N GLY A 369 -24.43 -2.36 43.00
CA GLY A 369 -23.29 -2.83 43.80
C GLY A 369 -22.24 -3.59 42.96
N ASP A 370 -22.43 -3.69 41.64
CA ASP A 370 -21.44 -4.23 40.71
C ASP A 370 -20.75 -3.14 39.90
N ALA A 371 -19.60 -3.48 39.33
CA ALA A 371 -18.86 -2.64 38.40
C ALA A 371 -18.26 -3.50 37.26
N ASN A 372 -18.25 -2.97 36.07
CA ASN A 372 -17.50 -3.53 34.95
C ASN A 372 -16.11 -2.95 34.88
N VAL A 373 -15.12 -3.79 34.77
CA VAL A 373 -13.73 -3.41 34.51
C VAL A 373 -13.34 -3.94 33.15
N THR A 374 -13.16 -3.02 32.19
CA THR A 374 -12.64 -3.35 30.86
C THR A 374 -11.12 -3.20 30.88
N ILE A 375 -10.40 -4.24 30.46
CA ILE A 375 -8.95 -4.32 30.56
C ILE A 375 -8.38 -4.70 29.19
N ASP A 376 -7.39 -3.95 28.73
CA ASP A 376 -6.54 -4.33 27.61
C ASP A 376 -5.25 -4.91 28.18
N LEU A 377 -4.93 -6.13 27.77
CA LEU A 377 -3.76 -6.90 28.22
C LEU A 377 -2.79 -7.18 27.08
N GLU A 378 -1.50 -7.02 27.34
CA GLU A 378 -0.48 -7.69 26.52
C GLU A 378 -0.36 -9.15 26.93
N THR A 379 -0.38 -10.05 25.95
CA THR A 379 -0.38 -11.50 26.18
C THR A 379 0.67 -12.19 25.28
N LYS A 380 1.01 -13.44 25.62
CA LYS A 380 2.07 -14.22 24.95
C LYS A 380 1.53 -15.18 23.88
N GLY A 381 0.34 -14.89 23.35
CA GLY A 381 -0.36 -15.74 22.39
C GLY A 381 -1.61 -16.39 22.97
N GLU A 382 -2.31 -17.15 22.13
CA GLU A 382 -3.63 -17.74 22.45
C GLU A 382 -3.62 -18.60 23.71
N LYS A 383 -2.61 -19.47 23.90
CA LYS A 383 -2.49 -20.30 25.09
C LYS A 383 -2.45 -19.48 26.39
N HIS A 384 -1.75 -18.35 26.38
CA HIS A 384 -1.71 -17.46 27.54
C HIS A 384 -3.06 -16.79 27.79
N GLN A 385 -3.79 -16.45 26.72
CA GLN A 385 -5.16 -15.91 26.86
C GLN A 385 -6.13 -16.97 27.42
N GLU A 386 -6.01 -18.24 27.02
CA GLU A 386 -6.78 -19.36 27.58
C GLU A 386 -6.50 -19.55 29.06
N GLU A 387 -5.22 -19.49 29.48
CA GLU A 387 -4.81 -19.57 30.89
C GLU A 387 -5.41 -18.42 31.70
N ILE A 388 -5.35 -17.19 31.21
CA ILE A 388 -5.97 -16.02 31.86
C ILE A 388 -7.47 -16.24 32.06
N ARG A 389 -8.20 -16.70 31.02
CA ARG A 389 -9.64 -16.94 31.11
C ARG A 389 -9.96 -18.04 32.14
N ALA A 390 -9.18 -19.11 32.15
CA ALA A 390 -9.38 -20.24 33.07
C ALA A 390 -9.21 -19.81 34.54
N VAL A 391 -8.14 -19.09 34.85
CA VAL A 391 -7.86 -18.60 36.22
C VAL A 391 -8.91 -17.58 36.66
N LEU A 392 -9.32 -16.64 35.79
CA LEU A 392 -10.40 -15.71 36.14
C LEU A 392 -11.71 -16.43 36.46
N LEU A 393 -12.07 -17.43 35.66
CA LEU A 393 -13.28 -18.23 35.88
C LEU A 393 -13.20 -19.04 37.21
N GLU A 394 -12.06 -19.66 37.51
CA GLU A 394 -11.81 -20.38 38.77
C GLU A 394 -11.99 -19.49 39.99
N HIS A 395 -11.61 -18.21 39.90
CA HIS A 395 -11.77 -17.24 40.97
C HIS A 395 -13.14 -16.55 40.99
N GLY A 396 -14.08 -17.03 40.18
CA GLY A 396 -15.47 -16.55 40.15
C GLY A 396 -15.69 -15.26 39.35
N TYR A 397 -14.71 -14.88 38.54
CA TYR A 397 -14.88 -13.72 37.64
C TYR A 397 -15.57 -14.16 36.34
N LEU A 398 -16.72 -13.58 36.06
CA LEU A 398 -17.35 -13.68 34.73
C LEU A 398 -16.67 -12.67 33.81
N SER A 399 -16.07 -13.13 32.76
CA SER A 399 -15.45 -12.29 31.75
C SER A 399 -16.14 -12.43 30.39
N SER A 400 -16.34 -11.33 29.69
CA SER A 400 -16.76 -11.29 28.30
C SER A 400 -15.67 -10.68 27.43
N GLU A 401 -15.47 -11.23 26.22
CA GLU A 401 -14.57 -10.59 25.27
C GLU A 401 -15.26 -9.40 24.61
N VAL A 402 -14.53 -8.30 24.52
CA VAL A 402 -14.91 -7.16 23.70
C VAL A 402 -14.42 -7.44 22.27
N LYS A 403 -15.33 -7.84 21.39
CA LYS A 403 -15.05 -8.09 19.96
C LYS A 403 -14.82 -6.80 19.18
#